data_b6e148d6f563798504f097d5853f3d6f
#
_entry.id   b6e148d6f563798504f097d5853f3d6f
#
_cell.length_a   1.000
_cell.length_b   1.000
_cell.length_c   1.000
_cell.angle_alpha   90.00
_cell.angle_beta   90.00
_cell.angle_gamma   90.00
#
_symmetry.space_group_name_H-M   'P 1'
#
loop_
_entity.id
_entity.type
_entity.pdbx_description
1 polymer ?
#
loop_
_entity_poly.entity_id
_entity_poly.type
_entity_poly.pdbx_seq_one_letter_code
_entity_poly.pdbx_strand_id
1 'polypeptide(L)'
;AFKYLKKRPDLQIIMFTVFFASNFGLNMQIFNALMATKEFHKGAASYGFLGTLVGLGTLTGALIAARKDRTKNTNFVPLAAINFGIWITALSIAPTYTIYALILPITGISAITTMISANTFVQANSDVAIRGRIMGIYMFIFMGGTPIGSPLIGYCSEQLGIRWTMAGCGVITLTTAILSLLKYRNKAVIPADTSVSAVLQS
;
A
#
# COMPACT_ATOMS: atom_id res chain seq x y z
N ALA A 1 -0.81 -23.31 -5.45
CA ALA A 1 -1.01 -21.87 -5.33
C ALA A 1 -0.29 -21.08 -6.44
N PHE A 2 1.02 -21.30 -6.67
CA PHE A 2 1.77 -20.57 -7.71
C PHE A 2 1.24 -20.83 -9.13
N LYS A 3 0.86 -22.08 -9.47
CA LYS A 3 0.25 -22.44 -10.76
C LYS A 3 -1.11 -21.75 -10.95
N TYR A 4 -1.88 -21.62 -9.88
CA TYR A 4 -3.15 -20.88 -9.87
C TYR A 4 -2.93 -19.37 -10.06
N LEU A 5 -2.00 -18.77 -9.32
CA LEU A 5 -1.67 -17.36 -9.48
C LEU A 5 -1.21 -17.02 -10.90
N LYS A 6 -0.44 -17.91 -11.57
CA LYS A 6 -0.04 -17.69 -12.97
C LYS A 6 -1.25 -17.58 -13.94
N LYS A 7 -2.36 -18.25 -13.62
CA LYS A 7 -3.59 -18.20 -14.42
C LYS A 7 -4.53 -17.03 -14.03
N ARG A 8 -4.22 -16.30 -12.93
CA ARG A 8 -5.02 -15.19 -12.38
C ARG A 8 -4.25 -13.86 -12.40
N PRO A 9 -4.21 -13.19 -13.56
CA PRO A 9 -3.47 -11.93 -13.70
C PRO A 9 -4.03 -10.79 -12.85
N ASP A 10 -5.30 -10.84 -12.48
CA ASP A 10 -5.97 -9.92 -11.56
C ASP A 10 -5.33 -9.96 -10.17
N LEU A 11 -5.15 -11.14 -9.59
CA LEU A 11 -4.49 -11.32 -8.29
C LEU A 11 -3.01 -10.91 -8.35
N GLN A 12 -2.31 -11.24 -9.45
CA GLN A 12 -0.91 -10.85 -9.63
C GLN A 12 -0.73 -9.33 -9.63
N ILE A 13 -1.60 -8.60 -10.35
CA ILE A 13 -1.55 -7.13 -10.42
C ILE A 13 -1.76 -6.51 -9.04
N ILE A 14 -2.73 -7.02 -8.28
CA ILE A 14 -2.98 -6.53 -6.92
C ILE A 14 -1.80 -6.84 -6.00
N MET A 15 -1.25 -8.07 -6.05
CA MET A 15 -0.07 -8.44 -5.25
C MET A 15 1.14 -7.57 -5.59
N PHE A 16 1.34 -7.25 -6.88
CA PHE A 16 2.38 -6.34 -7.32
C PHE A 16 2.18 -4.92 -6.77
N THR A 17 0.96 -4.39 -6.85
CA THR A 17 0.62 -3.08 -6.27
C THR A 17 0.88 -3.05 -4.76
N VAL A 18 0.47 -4.10 -4.04
CA VAL A 18 0.68 -4.21 -2.60
C VAL A 18 2.15 -4.29 -2.25
N PHE A 19 2.95 -5.05 -3.01
CA PHE A 19 4.39 -5.14 -2.80
C PHE A 19 5.05 -3.76 -2.81
N PHE A 20 4.80 -2.95 -3.82
CA PHE A 20 5.39 -1.62 -3.90
C PHE A 20 4.80 -0.65 -2.86
N ALA A 21 3.49 -0.67 -2.65
CA ALA A 21 2.85 0.17 -1.64
C ALA A 21 3.33 -0.16 -0.22
N SER A 22 3.51 -1.43 0.13
CA SER A 22 3.99 -1.81 1.45
C SER A 22 5.47 -1.49 1.65
N ASN A 23 6.31 -1.79 0.65
CA ASN A 23 7.75 -1.57 0.78
C ASN A 23 8.15 -0.10 0.79
N PHE A 24 7.53 0.70 -0.05
CA PHE A 24 7.92 2.11 -0.23
C PHE A 24 6.96 3.08 0.45
N GLY A 25 5.69 2.73 0.57
CA GLY A 25 4.66 3.60 1.15
C GLY A 25 4.47 3.46 2.65
N LEU A 26 4.47 2.24 3.19
CA LEU A 26 4.12 1.98 4.59
C LEU A 26 5.28 2.18 5.59
N ASN A 27 6.45 2.60 5.15
CA ASN A 27 7.58 2.93 6.04
C ASN A 27 7.40 4.29 6.75
N MET A 28 6.14 4.64 7.09
CA MET A 28 5.79 5.91 7.72
C MET A 28 6.51 6.17 9.03
N GLN A 29 6.86 5.14 9.79
CA GLN A 29 7.61 5.29 11.04
C GLN A 29 9.01 5.86 10.77
N ILE A 30 9.71 5.35 9.75
CA ILE A 30 11.04 5.82 9.36
C ILE A 30 10.93 7.24 8.80
N PHE A 31 9.96 7.49 7.91
CA PHE A 31 9.74 8.82 7.36
C PHE A 31 9.43 9.85 8.44
N ASN A 32 8.52 9.55 9.37
CA ASN A 32 8.18 10.46 10.46
C ASN A 32 9.36 10.71 11.40
N ALA A 33 10.16 9.68 11.71
CA ALA A 33 11.34 9.81 12.55
C ALA A 33 12.39 10.73 11.90
N LEU A 34 12.72 10.48 10.63
CA LEU A 34 13.71 11.26 9.90
C LEU A 34 13.23 12.69 9.59
N MET A 35 11.94 12.85 9.22
CA MET A 35 11.37 14.19 9.03
C MET A 35 11.34 15.00 10.31
N ALA A 36 10.94 14.41 11.44
CA ALA A 36 10.92 15.10 12.73
C ALA A 36 12.32 15.51 13.16
N THR A 37 13.30 14.60 13.08
CA THR A 37 14.64 14.83 13.62
C THR A 37 15.57 15.57 12.67
N LYS A 38 15.71 15.10 11.43
CA LYS A 38 16.68 15.65 10.46
C LYS A 38 16.18 16.90 9.74
N GLU A 39 14.88 16.93 9.39
CA GLU A 39 14.32 18.00 8.57
C GLU A 39 13.73 19.13 9.41
N PHE A 40 12.91 18.80 10.40
CA PHE A 40 12.26 19.80 11.25
C PHE A 40 13.01 20.08 12.56
N HIS A 41 14.11 19.40 12.83
CA HIS A 41 14.94 19.56 14.04
C HIS A 41 14.12 19.50 15.34
N LYS A 42 13.14 18.59 15.39
CA LYS A 42 12.24 18.38 16.54
C LYS A 42 12.65 17.14 17.34
N GLY A 43 12.31 17.15 18.62
CA GLY A 43 12.61 16.03 19.52
C GLY A 43 11.62 14.87 19.46
N ALA A 44 11.84 13.87 20.33
CA ALA A 44 11.08 12.63 20.39
C ALA A 44 9.57 12.85 20.62
N ALA A 45 9.19 13.87 21.40
CA ALA A 45 7.77 14.18 21.62
C ALA A 45 7.05 14.56 20.31
N SER A 46 7.70 15.32 19.44
CA SER A 46 7.15 15.68 18.13
C SER A 46 7.03 14.48 17.20
N TYR A 47 7.98 13.55 17.22
CA TYR A 47 7.87 12.28 16.52
C TYR A 47 6.67 11.45 17.01
N GLY A 48 6.50 11.32 18.35
CA GLY A 48 5.35 10.62 18.94
C GLY A 48 4.01 11.25 18.53
N PHE A 49 3.93 12.58 18.47
CA PHE A 49 2.75 13.30 18.00
C PHE A 49 2.41 12.98 16.53
N LEU A 50 3.40 12.95 15.63
CA LEU A 50 3.20 12.52 14.24
C LEU A 50 2.67 11.09 14.16
N GLY A 51 3.20 10.16 14.97
CA GLY A 51 2.70 8.79 15.07
C GLY A 51 1.23 8.73 15.50
N THR A 52 0.83 9.54 16.46
CA THR A 52 -0.58 9.66 16.91
C THR A 52 -1.48 10.12 15.77
N LEU A 53 -1.06 11.11 14.98
CA LEU A 53 -1.83 11.62 13.84
C LEU A 53 -2.02 10.57 12.74
N VAL A 54 -0.99 9.79 12.42
CA VAL A 54 -1.12 8.64 11.52
C VAL A 54 -2.09 7.61 12.09
N GLY A 55 -1.97 7.30 13.39
CA GLY A 55 -2.86 6.38 14.10
C GLY A 55 -4.33 6.80 14.05
N LEU A 56 -4.63 8.06 14.28
CA LEU A 56 -5.99 8.62 14.14
C LEU A 56 -6.50 8.50 12.70
N GLY A 57 -5.65 8.77 11.71
CA GLY A 57 -5.97 8.59 10.30
C GLY A 57 -6.29 7.14 9.96
N THR A 58 -5.43 6.20 10.37
CA THR A 58 -5.65 4.77 10.10
C THR A 58 -6.89 4.24 10.80
N LEU A 59 -7.16 4.65 12.04
CA LEU A 59 -8.38 4.28 12.77
C LEU A 59 -9.63 4.78 12.04
N THR A 60 -9.64 6.05 11.66
CA THR A 60 -10.75 6.67 10.91
C THR A 60 -10.97 5.96 9.57
N GLY A 61 -9.91 5.69 8.83
CA GLY A 61 -9.96 4.98 7.56
C GLY A 61 -10.48 3.55 7.70
N ALA A 62 -10.08 2.83 8.75
CA ALA A 62 -10.57 1.49 9.05
C ALA A 62 -12.06 1.48 9.38
N LEU A 63 -12.55 2.44 10.17
CA LEU A 63 -13.98 2.59 10.48
C LEU A 63 -14.81 2.90 9.23
N ILE A 64 -14.32 3.76 8.35
CA ILE A 64 -14.97 4.06 7.06
C ILE A 64 -14.99 2.81 6.17
N ALA A 65 -13.88 2.06 6.11
CA ALA A 65 -13.80 0.84 5.34
C ALA A 65 -14.75 -0.25 5.83
N ALA A 66 -14.95 -0.37 7.14
CA ALA A 66 -15.88 -1.33 7.74
C ALA A 66 -17.35 -1.08 7.37
N ARG A 67 -17.72 0.16 7.06
CA ARG A 67 -19.10 0.53 6.70
C ARG A 67 -19.44 0.35 5.22
N LYS A 68 -18.45 0.16 4.37
CA LYS A 68 -18.63 0.14 2.91
C LYS A 68 -18.18 -1.19 2.33
N ASP A 69 -19.14 -1.97 1.82
CA ASP A 69 -18.84 -3.19 1.07
C ASP A 69 -18.18 -2.83 -0.28
N ARG A 70 -16.86 -3.02 -0.34
CA ARG A 70 -16.00 -2.62 -1.48
C ARG A 70 -15.54 -3.81 -2.32
N THR A 71 -16.09 -5.00 -2.07
CA THR A 71 -15.66 -6.26 -2.72
C THR A 71 -15.95 -6.31 -4.21
N LYS A 72 -16.90 -5.50 -4.68
CA LYS A 72 -17.43 -5.59 -6.06
C LYS A 72 -16.67 -4.74 -7.09
N ASN A 73 -15.85 -3.76 -6.67
CA ASN A 73 -15.21 -2.85 -7.63
C ASN A 73 -13.70 -3.10 -7.72
N THR A 74 -13.33 -3.78 -8.76
CA THR A 74 -11.99 -4.23 -9.08
C THR A 74 -10.96 -3.11 -9.21
N ASN A 75 -11.38 -1.94 -9.70
CA ASN A 75 -10.51 -0.77 -9.88
C ASN A 75 -10.23 -0.03 -8.56
N PHE A 76 -10.88 -0.43 -7.47
CA PHE A 76 -10.80 0.32 -6.21
C PHE A 76 -9.42 0.23 -5.56
N VAL A 77 -8.77 -0.94 -5.62
CA VAL A 77 -7.44 -1.13 -5.02
C VAL A 77 -6.37 -0.26 -5.69
N PRO A 78 -6.23 -0.28 -7.03
CA PRO A 78 -5.29 0.63 -7.71
C PRO A 78 -5.61 2.11 -7.46
N LEU A 79 -6.88 2.50 -7.45
CA LEU A 79 -7.28 3.89 -7.15
C LEU A 79 -6.91 4.32 -5.73
N ALA A 80 -7.12 3.44 -4.75
CA ALA A 80 -6.71 3.70 -3.37
C ALA A 80 -5.17 3.82 -3.26
N ALA A 81 -4.42 2.98 -3.97
CA ALA A 81 -2.96 3.05 -4.01
C ALA A 81 -2.45 4.32 -4.71
N ILE A 82 -3.11 4.78 -5.77
CA ILE A 82 -2.82 6.08 -6.41
C ILE A 82 -3.01 7.21 -5.41
N ASN A 83 -4.16 7.24 -4.72
CA ASN A 83 -4.44 8.24 -3.70
C ASN A 83 -3.39 8.24 -2.59
N PHE A 84 -2.97 7.05 -2.15
CA PHE A 84 -1.91 6.90 -1.16
C PHE A 84 -0.56 7.44 -1.65
N GLY A 85 -0.16 7.12 -2.88
CA GLY A 85 1.08 7.63 -3.50
C GLY A 85 1.09 9.16 -3.65
N ILE A 86 -0.06 9.76 -3.98
CA ILE A 86 -0.22 11.23 -4.04
C ILE A 86 0.07 11.85 -2.67
N TRP A 87 -0.50 11.32 -1.59
CA TRP A 87 -0.33 11.88 -0.25
C TRP A 87 1.08 11.68 0.31
N ILE A 88 1.76 10.56 -0.01
CA ILE A 88 3.18 10.39 0.34
C ILE A 88 4.03 11.44 -0.38
N THR A 89 3.77 11.66 -1.67
CA THR A 89 4.49 12.68 -2.44
C THR A 89 4.20 14.09 -1.90
N ALA A 90 2.95 14.38 -1.53
CA ALA A 90 2.58 15.65 -0.90
C ALA A 90 3.29 15.88 0.44
N LEU A 91 3.45 14.83 1.26
CA LEU A 91 4.22 14.91 2.51
C LEU A 91 5.69 15.28 2.28
N SER A 92 6.30 14.79 1.19
CA SER A 92 7.71 15.06 0.90
C SER A 92 8.01 16.54 0.62
N ILE A 93 7.03 17.28 0.10
CA ILE A 93 7.13 18.70 -0.23
C ILE A 93 6.58 19.62 0.86
N ALA A 94 6.10 19.08 1.98
CA ALA A 94 5.55 19.88 3.08
C ALA A 94 6.63 20.83 3.66
N PRO A 95 6.42 22.17 3.60
CA PRO A 95 7.47 23.13 3.98
C PRO A 95 7.67 23.25 5.49
N THR A 96 6.66 22.94 6.29
CA THR A 96 6.68 23.08 7.73
C THR A 96 6.18 21.84 8.45
N TYR A 97 6.62 21.65 9.70
CA TYR A 97 6.15 20.57 10.55
C TYR A 97 4.61 20.56 10.69
N THR A 98 4.00 21.74 10.81
CA THR A 98 2.54 21.85 10.96
C THR A 98 1.80 21.36 9.73
N ILE A 99 2.24 21.75 8.53
CA ILE A 99 1.63 21.29 7.26
C ILE A 99 1.83 19.78 7.11
N TYR A 100 3.03 19.28 7.41
CA TYR A 100 3.31 17.86 7.42
C TYR A 100 2.36 17.11 8.36
N ALA A 101 2.20 17.59 9.59
CA ALA A 101 1.30 17.01 10.59
C ALA A 101 -0.17 17.01 10.16
N LEU A 102 -0.64 18.06 9.48
CA LEU A 102 -2.02 18.15 8.96
C LEU A 102 -2.31 17.17 7.81
N ILE A 103 -1.31 16.86 6.99
CA ILE A 103 -1.45 15.91 5.88
C ILE A 103 -1.43 14.45 6.38
N LEU A 104 -0.73 14.16 7.47
CA LEU A 104 -0.53 12.79 7.98
C LEU A 104 -1.81 11.99 8.22
N PRO A 105 -2.89 12.52 8.83
CA PRO A 105 -4.12 11.76 9.01
C PRO A 105 -4.72 11.30 7.68
N ILE A 106 -4.68 12.14 6.66
CA ILE A 106 -5.20 11.81 5.32
C ILE A 106 -4.36 10.71 4.68
N THR A 107 -3.04 10.77 4.85
CA THR A 107 -2.13 9.72 4.41
C THR A 107 -2.42 8.40 5.13
N GLY A 108 -2.67 8.44 6.44
CA GLY A 108 -3.08 7.28 7.23
C GLY A 108 -4.39 6.64 6.74
N ILE A 109 -5.42 7.46 6.46
CA ILE A 109 -6.68 6.99 5.85
C ILE A 109 -6.42 6.29 4.51
N SER A 110 -5.61 6.90 3.66
CA SER A 110 -5.29 6.37 2.33
C SER A 110 -4.51 5.06 2.41
N ALA A 111 -3.53 4.97 3.32
CA ALA A 111 -2.74 3.79 3.57
C ALA A 111 -3.61 2.59 3.97
N ILE A 112 -4.40 2.75 5.03
CA ILE A 112 -5.24 1.67 5.55
C ILE A 112 -6.34 1.26 4.55
N THR A 113 -6.90 2.23 3.83
CA THR A 113 -7.88 1.98 2.77
C THR A 113 -7.30 1.11 1.68
N THR A 114 -6.07 1.38 1.24
CA THR A 114 -5.36 0.57 0.24
C THR A 114 -5.15 -0.86 0.75
N MET A 115 -4.69 -1.01 1.99
CA MET A 115 -4.40 -2.32 2.58
C MET A 115 -5.66 -3.17 2.80
N ILE A 116 -6.71 -2.60 3.40
CA ILE A 116 -7.99 -3.31 3.62
C ILE A 116 -8.59 -3.72 2.27
N SER A 117 -8.59 -2.82 1.30
CA SER A 117 -9.17 -3.11 -0.02
C SER A 117 -8.42 -4.21 -0.75
N ALA A 118 -7.09 -4.20 -0.72
CA ALA A 118 -6.27 -5.24 -1.33
C ALA A 118 -6.47 -6.60 -0.64
N ASN A 119 -6.46 -6.62 0.69
CA ASN A 119 -6.69 -7.82 1.49
C ASN A 119 -8.08 -8.41 1.19
N THR A 120 -9.12 -7.60 1.23
CA THR A 120 -10.50 -8.02 0.93
C THR A 120 -10.63 -8.52 -0.50
N PHE A 121 -10.01 -7.85 -1.47
CA PHE A 121 -10.02 -8.27 -2.86
C PHE A 121 -9.38 -9.65 -3.05
N VAL A 122 -8.20 -9.87 -2.49
CA VAL A 122 -7.50 -11.17 -2.58
C VAL A 122 -8.31 -12.27 -1.92
N GLN A 123 -8.91 -12.02 -0.76
CA GLN A 123 -9.76 -13.00 -0.07
C GLN A 123 -11.02 -13.34 -0.88
N ALA A 124 -11.72 -12.35 -1.40
CA ALA A 124 -12.97 -12.53 -2.11
C ALA A 124 -12.78 -13.22 -3.48
N ASN A 125 -11.65 -13.00 -4.14
CA ASN A 125 -11.38 -13.52 -5.49
C ASN A 125 -10.48 -14.77 -5.49
N SER A 126 -10.17 -15.32 -4.32
CA SER A 126 -9.41 -16.56 -4.20
C SER A 126 -10.35 -17.75 -3.98
N ASP A 127 -10.06 -18.87 -4.66
CA ASP A 127 -10.77 -20.12 -4.48
C ASP A 127 -10.71 -20.59 -3.00
N VAL A 128 -11.86 -21.02 -2.48
CA VAL A 128 -12.02 -21.43 -1.08
C VAL A 128 -11.03 -22.53 -0.70
N ALA A 129 -10.80 -23.51 -1.59
CA ALA A 129 -9.93 -24.66 -1.35
C ALA A 129 -8.45 -24.29 -1.14
N ILE A 130 -7.99 -23.18 -1.73
CA ILE A 130 -6.57 -22.74 -1.70
C ILE A 130 -6.39 -21.33 -1.12
N ARG A 131 -7.49 -20.71 -0.65
CA ARG A 131 -7.47 -19.32 -0.12
C ARG A 131 -6.41 -19.12 0.94
N GLY A 132 -6.26 -20.04 1.89
CA GLY A 132 -5.24 -19.94 2.94
C GLY A 132 -3.81 -19.87 2.36
N ARG A 133 -3.51 -20.65 1.32
CA ARG A 133 -2.19 -20.64 0.65
C ARG A 133 -1.95 -19.34 -0.10
N ILE A 134 -2.98 -18.79 -0.76
CA ILE A 134 -2.90 -17.51 -1.47
C ILE A 134 -2.72 -16.36 -0.49
N MET A 135 -3.45 -16.39 0.63
CA MET A 135 -3.28 -15.40 1.70
C MET A 135 -1.90 -15.49 2.36
N GLY A 136 -1.32 -16.69 2.49
CA GLY A 136 0.07 -16.86 2.94
C GLY A 136 1.07 -16.17 2.01
N ILE A 137 0.92 -16.34 0.69
CA ILE A 137 1.75 -15.65 -0.31
C ILE A 137 1.54 -14.14 -0.24
N TYR A 138 0.28 -13.68 -0.12
CA TYR A 138 -0.05 -12.27 0.04
C TYR A 138 0.64 -11.65 1.27
N MET A 139 0.56 -12.33 2.43
CA MET A 139 1.21 -11.87 3.66
C MET A 139 2.74 -11.88 3.55
N PHE A 140 3.31 -12.87 2.88
CA PHE A 140 4.74 -12.90 2.60
C PHE A 140 5.18 -11.71 1.73
N ILE A 141 4.41 -11.37 0.70
CA ILE A 141 4.66 -10.19 -0.16
C ILE A 141 4.50 -8.90 0.64
N PHE A 142 3.45 -8.80 1.45
CA PHE A 142 3.13 -7.63 2.25
C PHE A 142 4.18 -7.33 3.33
N MET A 143 4.59 -8.34 4.08
CA MET A 143 5.53 -8.18 5.21
C MET A 143 6.99 -8.43 4.82
N GLY A 144 7.22 -9.30 3.83
CA GLY A 144 8.57 -9.76 3.45
C GLY A 144 9.44 -8.70 2.79
N GLY A 145 8.83 -7.64 2.27
CA GLY A 145 9.57 -6.54 1.67
C GLY A 145 10.08 -5.50 2.68
N THR A 146 9.45 -5.38 3.85
CA THR A 146 9.83 -4.39 4.87
C THR A 146 11.30 -4.52 5.33
N PRO A 147 11.85 -5.72 5.59
CA PRO A 147 13.25 -5.90 5.94
C PRO A 147 14.23 -5.42 4.86
N ILE A 148 13.82 -5.39 3.61
CA ILE A 148 14.64 -4.91 2.49
C ILE A 148 14.40 -3.41 2.27
N GLY A 149 13.15 -2.98 2.31
CA GLY A 149 12.76 -1.58 2.08
C GLY A 149 13.28 -0.63 3.14
N SER A 150 13.25 -1.02 4.41
CA SER A 150 13.67 -0.13 5.51
C SER A 150 15.15 0.27 5.47
N PRO A 151 16.12 -0.65 5.30
CA PRO A 151 17.53 -0.28 5.15
C PRO A 151 17.78 0.54 3.88
N LEU A 152 17.10 0.22 2.78
CA LEU A 152 17.23 0.96 1.53
C LEU A 152 16.76 2.40 1.68
N ILE A 153 15.61 2.62 2.33
CA ILE A 153 15.09 3.95 2.63
C ILE A 153 16.04 4.70 3.55
N GLY A 154 16.59 4.05 4.59
CA GLY A 154 17.57 4.63 5.48
C GLY A 154 18.83 5.11 4.73
N TYR A 155 19.42 4.24 3.92
CA TYR A 155 20.59 4.55 3.10
C TYR A 155 20.33 5.69 2.10
N CYS A 156 19.23 5.62 1.34
CA CYS A 156 18.85 6.67 0.40
C CYS A 156 18.62 8.02 1.12
N SER A 157 18.02 7.98 2.31
CA SER A 157 17.80 9.20 3.11
C SER A 157 19.08 9.86 3.61
N GLU A 158 20.15 9.09 3.79
CA GLU A 158 21.48 9.62 4.15
C GLU A 158 22.18 10.25 2.95
N GLN A 159 22.04 9.68 1.77
CA GLN A 159 22.72 10.14 0.55
C GLN A 159 21.99 11.29 -0.15
N LEU A 160 20.66 11.16 -0.29
CA LEU A 160 19.84 12.08 -1.09
C LEU A 160 19.01 13.06 -0.24
N GLY A 161 18.96 12.81 1.07
CA GLY A 161 18.06 13.51 1.98
C GLY A 161 16.67 12.86 2.04
N ILE A 162 16.00 13.07 3.20
CA ILE A 162 14.72 12.40 3.50
C ILE A 162 13.60 12.84 2.55
N ARG A 163 13.54 14.11 2.16
CA ARG A 163 12.50 14.63 1.25
C ARG A 163 12.54 13.96 -0.11
N TRP A 164 13.71 13.88 -0.73
CA TRP A 164 13.87 13.23 -2.03
C TRP A 164 13.62 11.73 -1.98
N THR A 165 14.05 11.07 -0.92
CA THR A 165 13.79 9.64 -0.71
C THR A 165 12.30 9.37 -0.58
N MET A 166 11.58 10.18 0.20
CA MET A 166 10.14 10.06 0.39
C MET A 166 9.37 10.39 -0.90
N ALA A 167 9.79 11.43 -1.64
CA ALA A 167 9.24 11.74 -2.96
C ALA A 167 9.41 10.54 -3.93
N GLY A 168 10.61 9.97 -3.99
CA GLY A 168 10.89 8.79 -4.80
C GLY A 168 10.00 7.60 -4.45
N CYS A 169 9.83 7.30 -3.16
CA CYS A 169 8.93 6.24 -2.69
C CYS A 169 7.47 6.51 -3.08
N GLY A 170 7.01 7.76 -2.94
CA GLY A 170 5.67 8.19 -3.36
C GLY A 170 5.46 8.02 -4.86
N VAL A 171 6.40 8.47 -5.68
CA VAL A 171 6.37 8.36 -7.15
C VAL A 171 6.39 6.88 -7.58
N ILE A 172 7.22 6.03 -6.97
CA ILE A 172 7.24 4.58 -7.26
C ILE A 172 5.88 3.96 -6.94
N THR A 173 5.30 4.27 -5.78
CA THR A 173 3.97 3.79 -5.39
C THR A 173 2.90 4.26 -6.37
N LEU A 174 2.95 5.53 -6.77
CA LEU A 174 2.01 6.14 -7.71
C LEU A 174 2.11 5.51 -9.11
N THR A 175 3.31 5.39 -9.66
CA THR A 175 3.55 4.84 -11.00
C THR A 175 3.14 3.37 -11.08
N THR A 176 3.48 2.56 -10.08
CA THR A 176 3.08 1.15 -10.02
C THR A 176 1.57 0.99 -9.90
N ALA A 177 0.90 1.85 -9.14
CA ALA A 177 -0.55 1.85 -9.01
C ALA A 177 -1.26 2.27 -10.31
N ILE A 178 -0.74 3.27 -11.02
CA ILE A 178 -1.25 3.70 -12.34
C ILE A 178 -1.08 2.58 -13.37
N LEU A 179 0.11 1.98 -13.46
CA LEU A 179 0.38 0.85 -14.35
C LEU A 179 -0.56 -0.33 -14.07
N SER A 180 -0.80 -0.61 -12.78
CA SER A 180 -1.75 -1.63 -12.34
C SER A 180 -3.17 -1.31 -12.80
N LEU A 181 -3.61 -0.07 -12.67
CA LEU A 181 -4.94 0.36 -13.11
C LEU A 181 -5.11 0.22 -14.63
N LEU A 182 -4.13 0.67 -15.42
CA LEU A 182 -4.14 0.57 -16.88
C LEU A 182 -4.17 -0.90 -17.35
N LYS A 183 -3.33 -1.74 -16.74
CA LYS A 183 -3.28 -3.17 -17.06
C LYS A 183 -4.55 -3.90 -16.64
N TYR A 184 -5.22 -3.43 -15.60
CA TYR A 184 -6.47 -3.98 -15.11
C TYR A 184 -7.65 -3.67 -16.03
N ARG A 185 -7.74 -2.44 -16.54
CA ARG A 185 -8.79 -2.02 -17.50
C ARG A 185 -8.79 -2.87 -18.77
N ASN A 186 -7.65 -3.41 -19.14
CA ASN A 186 -7.47 -4.21 -20.35
C ASN A 186 -7.74 -5.71 -20.15
N LYS A 187 -8.03 -6.16 -18.93
CA LYS A 187 -8.29 -7.58 -18.63
C LYS A 187 -9.58 -7.71 -17.84
N ALA A 188 -10.58 -8.36 -18.45
CA ALA A 188 -11.84 -8.71 -17.77
C ALA A 188 -11.56 -9.58 -16.54
N VAL A 189 -12.27 -9.31 -15.44
CA VAL A 189 -12.22 -10.13 -14.22
C VAL A 189 -12.74 -11.53 -14.57
N ILE A 190 -11.91 -12.54 -14.38
CA ILE A 190 -12.31 -13.94 -14.55
C ILE A 190 -13.04 -14.36 -13.26
N PRO A 191 -14.33 -14.72 -13.29
CA PRO A 191 -15.03 -15.20 -12.10
C PRO A 191 -14.34 -16.43 -11.51
N ALA A 192 -14.35 -16.56 -10.19
CA ALA A 192 -13.68 -17.66 -9.48
C ALA A 192 -14.17 -19.05 -9.92
N ASP A 193 -15.43 -19.15 -10.33
CA ASP A 193 -16.11 -20.41 -10.68
C ASP A 193 -15.62 -21.04 -12.00
N THR A 194 -15.16 -20.21 -12.95
CA THR A 194 -14.69 -20.71 -14.26
C THR A 194 -13.26 -21.27 -14.23
N SER A 195 -12.49 -20.97 -13.18
CA SER A 195 -11.10 -21.42 -13.07
C SER A 195 -10.95 -22.85 -12.54
N VAL A 196 -11.93 -23.34 -11.77
CA VAL A 196 -11.89 -24.69 -11.18
C VAL A 196 -12.16 -25.76 -12.23
N SER A 197 -13.14 -25.55 -13.11
CA SER A 197 -13.47 -26.47 -14.19
C SER A 197 -12.32 -26.64 -15.20
N ALA A 198 -11.56 -25.59 -15.47
CA ALA A 198 -10.40 -25.64 -16.38
C ALA A 198 -9.15 -26.30 -15.78
N VAL A 199 -9.05 -26.38 -14.44
CA VAL A 199 -7.92 -27.03 -13.76
C VAL A 199 -8.17 -28.51 -13.53
N LEU A 200 -9.44 -28.94 -13.40
CA LEU A 200 -9.81 -30.35 -13.24
C LEU A 200 -9.81 -31.14 -14.56
N GLN A 201 -9.80 -30.44 -15.71
CA GLN A 201 -9.77 -31.06 -17.05
C GLN A 201 -8.36 -31.10 -17.67
N SER A 202 -7.32 -30.64 -16.97
CA SER A 202 -5.90 -30.67 -17.38
C SER A 202 -5.05 -31.51 -16.42
#